data_0b9aa8ab4ef18b5fa2f1452dc122781f
#
_entry.id   0b9aa8ab4ef18b5fa2f1452dc122781f
#
_cell.length_a   1.000
_cell.length_b   1.000
_cell.length_c   1.000
_cell.angle_alpha   90.00
_cell.angle_beta   90.00
_cell.angle_gamma   90.00
#
_symmetry.space_group_name_H-M   'P 1'
#
loop_
_entity.id
_entity.type
_entity.pdbx_description
1 polymer ?
#
loop_
_entity_poly.entity_id
_entity_poly.type
_entity_poly.pdbx_seq_one_letter_code
_entity_poly.pdbx_strand_id
1 'polypeptide(L)'
;MVTYEERALDALGDATRRAVLKRLRGGGRSVGEIAEGMKVSRPAVSQHLKILMTARLVTVQAEGTRRVYAVDARGIEALRDWLDGFWNQALMAFKRAAESCWSMLCQMECVFGLSTKAIP
;
A
#
# COMPACT_ATOMS: atom_id res chain seq x y z
N MET A 1 5.05 -14.35 -17.08
CA MET A 1 3.70 -13.76 -17.01
C MET A 1 3.64 -12.74 -15.88
N VAL A 2 3.33 -11.49 -16.19
CA VAL A 2 3.27 -10.44 -15.17
C VAL A 2 1.94 -10.57 -14.43
N THR A 3 2.00 -10.67 -13.09
CA THR A 3 0.80 -10.74 -12.24
C THR A 3 0.19 -9.35 -12.05
N TYR A 4 -1.02 -9.28 -11.49
CA TYR A 4 -1.67 -7.99 -11.18
C TYR A 4 -0.87 -7.21 -10.15
N GLU A 5 -0.31 -7.90 -9.18
CA GLU A 5 0.52 -7.30 -8.13
C GLU A 5 1.78 -6.66 -8.71
N GLU A 6 2.42 -7.35 -9.63
CA GLU A 6 3.61 -6.81 -10.33
C GLU A 6 3.25 -5.59 -11.17
N ARG A 7 2.10 -5.61 -11.86
CA ARG A 7 1.61 -4.44 -12.61
C ARG A 7 1.29 -3.28 -11.68
N ALA A 8 0.71 -3.56 -10.53
CA ALA A 8 0.42 -2.54 -9.52
C ALA A 8 1.72 -1.89 -9.01
N LEU A 9 2.72 -2.69 -8.71
CA LEU A 9 4.03 -2.19 -8.28
C LEU A 9 4.70 -1.35 -9.37
N ASP A 10 4.65 -1.82 -10.61
CA ASP A 10 5.18 -1.10 -11.77
C ASP A 10 4.49 0.26 -11.92
N ALA A 11 3.16 0.28 -11.84
CA ALA A 11 2.39 1.52 -11.91
C ALA A 11 2.76 2.49 -10.79
N LEU A 12 3.02 1.99 -9.60
CA LEU A 12 3.41 2.79 -8.43
C LEU A 12 4.90 3.15 -8.43
N GLY A 13 5.67 2.66 -9.38
CA GLY A 13 7.08 3.02 -9.54
C GLY A 13 7.32 4.46 -9.98
N ASP A 14 6.32 5.11 -10.56
CA ASP A 14 6.39 6.50 -11.00
C ASP A 14 5.86 7.44 -9.91
N ALA A 15 6.65 8.44 -9.55
CA ALA A 15 6.29 9.42 -8.53
C ALA A 15 5.01 10.19 -8.89
N THR A 16 4.82 10.53 -10.16
CA THR A 16 3.62 11.24 -10.62
C THR A 16 2.38 10.38 -10.49
N ARG A 17 2.45 9.10 -10.83
CA ARG A 17 1.34 8.16 -10.65
C ARG A 17 0.99 7.98 -9.18
N ARG A 18 1.99 7.89 -8.31
CA ARG A 18 1.73 7.87 -6.86
C ARG A 18 1.03 9.13 -6.38
N ALA A 19 1.42 10.29 -6.90
CA ALA A 19 0.77 11.56 -6.56
C ALA A 19 -0.69 11.60 -7.02
N VAL A 20 -0.97 11.11 -8.23
CA VAL A 20 -2.35 10.98 -8.74
C VAL A 20 -3.19 10.09 -7.81
N LEU A 21 -2.66 8.94 -7.45
CA LEU A 21 -3.36 8.00 -6.58
C LEU A 21 -3.63 8.61 -5.20
N LYS A 22 -2.67 9.34 -4.65
CA LYS A 22 -2.83 10.05 -3.36
C LYS A 22 -3.95 11.08 -3.40
N ARG A 23 -4.13 11.78 -4.52
CA ARG A 23 -5.21 12.75 -4.65
C ARG A 23 -6.60 12.11 -4.65
N LEU A 24 -6.69 10.83 -4.98
CA LEU A 24 -7.94 10.07 -4.95
C LEU A 24 -8.26 9.47 -3.57
N ARG A 25 -7.38 9.59 -2.60
CA ARG A 25 -7.61 9.04 -1.25
C ARG A 25 -8.83 9.65 -0.54
N GLY A 26 -9.15 10.89 -0.84
CA GLY A 26 -10.28 11.59 -0.24
C GLY A 26 -11.62 11.35 -0.92
N GLY A 27 -11.65 10.55 -1.99
CA GLY A 27 -12.85 10.26 -2.76
C GLY A 27 -12.66 10.47 -4.25
N GLY A 28 -13.71 10.23 -5.03
CA GLY A 28 -13.68 10.34 -6.48
C GLY A 28 -13.43 11.76 -6.97
N ARG A 29 -12.63 11.89 -8.04
CA ARG A 29 -12.31 13.18 -8.65
C ARG A 29 -12.27 13.06 -10.17
N SER A 30 -12.58 14.15 -10.85
CA SER A 30 -12.40 14.27 -12.30
C SER A 30 -10.93 14.55 -12.64
N VAL A 31 -10.57 14.35 -13.92
CA VAL A 31 -9.21 14.67 -14.40
C VAL A 31 -8.84 16.12 -14.09
N GLY A 32 -9.78 17.06 -14.31
CA GLY A 32 -9.55 18.49 -14.02
C GLY A 32 -9.24 18.74 -12.54
N GLU A 33 -9.98 18.12 -11.65
CA GLU A 33 -9.76 18.26 -10.20
C GLU A 33 -8.43 17.66 -9.76
N ILE A 34 -8.03 16.54 -10.36
CA ILE A 34 -6.74 15.92 -10.08
C ILE A 34 -5.61 16.84 -10.55
N ALA A 35 -5.72 17.35 -11.78
CA ALA A 35 -4.69 18.19 -12.38
C ALA A 35 -4.51 19.54 -11.68
N GLU A 36 -5.55 20.10 -11.09
CA GLU A 36 -5.51 21.40 -10.41
C GLU A 36 -4.41 21.50 -9.33
N GLY A 37 -4.16 20.43 -8.61
CA GLY A 37 -3.14 20.42 -7.56
C GLY A 37 -1.78 19.89 -7.99
N MET A 38 -1.59 19.65 -9.28
CA MET A 38 -0.39 19.02 -9.81
C MET A 38 0.26 19.88 -10.89
N LYS A 39 1.58 19.76 -11.05
CA LYS A 39 2.34 20.46 -12.08
C LYS A 39 2.37 19.70 -13.41
N VAL A 40 1.30 19.00 -13.73
CA VAL A 40 1.18 18.21 -14.96
C VAL A 40 -0.10 18.58 -15.70
N SER A 41 -0.08 18.41 -17.01
CA SER A 41 -1.23 18.70 -17.86
C SER A 41 -2.34 17.67 -17.68
N ARG A 42 -3.58 18.05 -18.05
CA ARG A 42 -4.71 17.12 -18.04
C ARG A 42 -4.47 15.89 -18.93
N PRO A 43 -3.93 16.01 -20.17
CA PRO A 43 -3.60 14.82 -20.94
C PRO A 43 -2.62 13.89 -20.26
N ALA A 44 -1.61 14.43 -19.55
CA ALA A 44 -0.66 13.62 -18.81
C ALA A 44 -1.34 12.88 -17.66
N VAL A 45 -2.22 13.55 -16.91
CA VAL A 45 -3.02 12.93 -15.85
C VAL A 45 -3.89 11.80 -16.42
N SER A 46 -4.55 12.03 -17.56
CA SER A 46 -5.34 11.00 -18.23
C SER A 46 -4.53 9.77 -18.58
N GLN A 47 -3.29 9.94 -19.05
CA GLN A 47 -2.41 8.82 -19.37
C GLN A 47 -1.99 8.06 -18.12
N HIS A 48 -1.66 8.75 -17.04
CA HIS A 48 -1.33 8.12 -15.77
C HIS A 48 -2.52 7.35 -15.21
N LEU A 49 -3.73 7.89 -15.32
CA LEU A 49 -4.96 7.21 -14.91
C LEU A 49 -5.21 5.93 -15.70
N LYS A 50 -4.95 5.93 -17.00
CA LYS A 50 -5.07 4.72 -17.84
C LYS A 50 -4.15 3.60 -17.34
N ILE A 51 -2.92 3.94 -17.01
CA ILE A 51 -1.95 2.97 -16.47
C ILE A 51 -2.43 2.43 -15.13
N LEU A 52 -2.90 3.30 -14.25
CA LEU A 52 -3.44 2.91 -12.95
C LEU A 52 -4.69 2.04 -13.08
N MET A 53 -5.55 2.31 -14.05
CA MET A 53 -6.75 1.50 -14.34
C MET A 53 -6.36 0.12 -14.85
N THR A 54 -5.37 0.02 -15.73
CA THR A 54 -4.84 -1.25 -16.23
C THR A 54 -4.26 -2.09 -15.11
N ALA A 55 -3.64 -1.44 -14.12
CA ALA A 55 -3.11 -2.09 -12.92
C ALA A 55 -4.18 -2.37 -11.86
N ARG A 56 -5.43 -2.05 -12.12
CA ARG A 56 -6.58 -2.23 -11.21
C ARG A 56 -6.47 -1.45 -9.90
N LEU A 57 -5.79 -0.32 -9.93
CA LEU A 57 -5.66 0.57 -8.75
C LEU A 57 -6.68 1.70 -8.77
N VAL A 58 -7.27 1.99 -9.92
CA VAL A 58 -8.24 3.08 -10.13
C VAL A 58 -9.40 2.57 -10.96
N THR A 59 -10.60 3.00 -10.59
CA THR A 59 -11.83 2.80 -11.37
C THR A 59 -12.34 4.12 -11.90
N VAL A 60 -13.19 4.07 -12.92
CA VAL A 60 -13.86 5.25 -13.45
C VAL A 60 -15.36 5.01 -13.53
N GLN A 61 -16.14 6.02 -13.13
CA GLN A 61 -17.59 6.02 -13.26
C GLN A 61 -18.05 7.28 -13.96
N ALA A 62 -19.06 7.16 -14.82
CA ALA A 62 -19.67 8.31 -15.45
C ALA A 62 -20.77 8.90 -14.55
N GLU A 63 -20.69 10.19 -14.27
CA GLU A 63 -21.73 10.95 -13.58
C GLU A 63 -22.20 12.05 -14.52
N GLY A 64 -23.27 11.78 -15.27
CA GLY A 64 -23.73 12.68 -16.34
C GLY A 64 -22.69 12.75 -17.46
N THR A 65 -22.21 13.96 -17.77
CA THR A 65 -21.15 14.21 -18.77
C THR A 65 -19.76 14.12 -18.16
N ARG A 66 -19.66 13.89 -16.86
CA ARG A 66 -18.40 13.91 -16.10
C ARG A 66 -17.93 12.49 -15.81
N ARG A 67 -16.63 12.27 -15.94
CA ARG A 67 -15.99 11.01 -15.51
C ARG A 67 -15.32 11.23 -14.17
N VAL A 68 -15.68 10.39 -13.19
CA VAL A 68 -15.14 10.43 -11.84
C VAL A 68 -14.24 9.23 -11.64
N TYR A 69 -12.99 9.48 -11.30
CA TYR A 69 -11.98 8.45 -11.02
C TYR A 69 -11.87 8.27 -9.51
N ALA A 70 -11.77 7.02 -9.08
CA ALA A 70 -11.66 6.69 -7.67
C ALA A 70 -10.69 5.53 -7.47
N VAL A 71 -10.17 5.38 -6.27
CA VAL A 71 -9.32 4.24 -5.91
C VAL A 71 -10.14 2.96 -6.00
N ASP A 72 -9.59 1.94 -6.65
CA ASP A 72 -10.19 0.62 -6.70
C ASP A 72 -9.77 -0.17 -5.45
N ALA A 73 -10.71 -0.33 -4.52
CA ALA A 73 -10.46 -1.04 -3.26
C ALA A 73 -10.01 -2.49 -3.49
N ARG A 74 -10.56 -3.14 -4.51
CA ARG A 74 -10.22 -4.55 -4.80
C ARG A 74 -8.76 -4.69 -5.24
N GLY A 75 -8.28 -3.79 -6.09
CA GLY A 75 -6.89 -3.79 -6.53
C GLY A 75 -5.93 -3.47 -5.40
N ILE A 76 -6.30 -2.52 -4.55
CA ILE A 76 -5.51 -2.16 -3.37
C ILE A 76 -5.46 -3.32 -2.38
N GLU A 77 -6.58 -4.00 -2.14
CA GLU A 77 -6.62 -5.18 -1.26
C GLU A 77 -5.73 -6.31 -1.78
N ALA A 78 -5.80 -6.59 -3.08
CA ALA A 78 -4.97 -7.62 -3.71
C ALA A 78 -3.47 -7.30 -3.54
N LEU A 79 -3.08 -6.04 -3.73
CA LEU A 79 -1.71 -5.59 -3.53
C LEU A 79 -1.30 -5.72 -2.06
N ARG A 80 -2.18 -5.33 -1.15
CA ARG A 80 -1.95 -5.46 0.29
C ARG A 80 -1.74 -6.91 0.69
N ASP A 81 -2.59 -7.82 0.21
CA ASP A 81 -2.48 -9.25 0.52
C ASP A 81 -1.15 -9.82 0.01
N TRP A 82 -0.73 -9.41 -1.18
CA TRP A 82 0.56 -9.83 -1.73
C TRP A 82 1.72 -9.32 -0.88
N LEU A 83 1.68 -8.06 -0.44
CA LEU A 83 2.69 -7.46 0.44
C LEU A 83 2.67 -8.10 1.83
N ASP A 84 1.49 -8.47 2.33
CA ASP A 84 1.34 -9.16 3.62
C ASP A 84 2.09 -10.50 3.64
N GLY A 85 2.20 -11.17 2.50
CA GLY A 85 3.01 -12.39 2.38
C GLY A 85 4.45 -12.15 2.78
N PHE A 86 5.05 -11.06 2.31
CA PHE A 86 6.42 -10.67 2.68
C PHE A 86 6.50 -10.17 4.11
N TRP A 87 5.55 -9.37 4.52
CA TRP A 87 5.47 -8.83 5.88
C TRP A 87 5.39 -9.95 6.91
N ASN A 88 4.53 -10.95 6.66
CA ASN A 88 4.37 -12.09 7.55
C ASN A 88 5.68 -12.89 7.67
N GLN A 89 6.41 -13.09 6.59
CA GLN A 89 7.71 -13.75 6.63
C GLN A 89 8.72 -12.96 7.47
N ALA A 90 8.81 -11.65 7.26
CA ALA A 90 9.67 -10.77 8.03
C ALA A 90 9.28 -10.74 9.50
N LEU A 91 7.98 -10.68 9.78
CA LEU A 91 7.45 -10.69 11.15
C LEU A 91 7.75 -12.00 11.86
N MET A 92 7.60 -13.14 11.19
CA MET A 92 7.92 -14.46 11.74
C MET A 92 9.40 -14.58 12.05
N ALA A 93 10.27 -14.09 11.18
CA ALA A 93 11.72 -14.07 11.43
C ALA A 93 12.07 -13.19 12.64
N PHE A 94 11.46 -12.02 12.73
CA PHE A 94 11.60 -11.12 13.89
C PHE A 94 11.09 -11.78 15.18
N LYS A 95 9.95 -12.43 15.11
CA LYS A 95 9.37 -13.15 16.25
C LYS A 95 10.29 -14.25 16.76
N ARG A 96 10.89 -15.04 15.87
CA ARG A 96 11.86 -16.07 16.24
C ARG A 96 13.09 -15.49 16.94
N ALA A 97 13.62 -14.38 16.40
CA ALA A 97 14.76 -13.68 16.99
C ALA A 97 14.40 -13.13 18.36
N ALA A 98 13.22 -12.53 18.52
CA ALA A 98 12.73 -12.00 19.78
C ALA A 98 12.51 -13.11 20.81
N GLU A 99 11.96 -14.26 20.41
CA GLU A 99 11.76 -15.42 21.30
C GLU A 99 13.10 -15.98 21.77
N SER A 100 14.10 -16.07 20.89
CA SER A 100 15.45 -16.47 21.27
C SER A 100 16.07 -15.55 22.31
N CYS A 101 15.99 -14.23 22.08
CA CYS A 101 16.48 -13.23 23.02
C CYS A 101 15.72 -13.29 24.36
N TRP A 102 14.42 -13.47 24.28
CA TRP A 102 13.57 -13.59 25.47
C TRP A 102 13.93 -14.82 26.31
N SER A 103 14.17 -15.96 25.67
CA SER A 103 14.62 -17.18 26.34
C SER A 103 15.95 -16.97 27.05
N MET A 104 16.89 -16.29 26.41
CA MET A 104 18.18 -15.95 27.03
C MET A 104 18.02 -15.01 28.22
N LEU A 105 17.16 -13.98 28.09
CA LEU A 105 16.87 -13.05 29.17
C LEU A 105 16.17 -13.76 30.35
N CYS A 106 15.22 -14.63 30.06
CA CYS A 106 14.56 -15.45 31.09
C CYS A 106 15.55 -16.32 31.89
N GLN A 107 16.52 -16.91 31.20
CA GLN A 107 17.56 -17.70 31.85
C GLN A 107 18.45 -16.81 32.72
N MET A 108 18.79 -15.63 32.27
CA MET A 108 19.56 -14.65 33.06
C MET A 108 18.80 -14.21 34.31
N GLU A 109 17.51 -13.96 34.18
CA GLU A 109 16.67 -13.58 35.33
C GLU A 109 16.55 -14.69 36.36
N CYS A 110 16.44 -15.93 35.94
CA CYS A 110 16.46 -17.07 36.84
C CYS A 110 17.79 -17.18 37.60
N VAL A 111 18.91 -16.87 36.93
CA VAL A 111 20.24 -16.90 37.55
C VAL A 111 20.41 -15.77 38.55
N PHE A 112 19.85 -14.59 38.28
CA PHE A 112 19.99 -13.43 39.16
C PHE A 112 18.85 -13.27 40.16
N GLY A 113 17.86 -14.16 40.15
CA GLY A 113 16.74 -14.12 41.10
C GLY A 113 15.81 -12.92 40.91
N LEU A 114 15.85 -12.31 39.74
CA LEU A 114 14.99 -11.19 39.42
C LEU A 114 13.61 -11.70 38.99
N SER A 115 12.59 -11.27 39.70
CA SER A 115 11.21 -11.62 39.38
C SER A 115 10.72 -10.71 38.26
N THR A 116 10.46 -11.28 37.11
CA THR A 116 9.75 -10.57 36.03
C THR A 116 8.26 -10.56 36.35
N LYS A 117 7.74 -9.37 36.62
CA LYS A 117 6.30 -9.17 36.53
C LYS A 117 5.92 -9.10 35.07
N ALA A 118 5.02 -9.98 34.68
CA ALA A 118 4.46 -9.92 33.33
C ALA A 118 3.84 -8.53 33.10
N ILE A 119 4.29 -7.85 32.07
CA ILE A 119 3.67 -6.60 31.65
C ILE A 119 2.40 -6.97 30.90
N PRO A 120 1.24 -6.47 31.30
CA PRO A 120 -0.01 -6.77 30.61
C PRO A 120 -0.07 -6.24 29.21
#